data_63f5a01219646d1d5457dde5f56a3b5f
#
_entry.id   63f5a01219646d1d5457dde5f56a3b5f
#
_cell.length_a   1.000
_cell.length_b   1.000
_cell.length_c   1.000
_cell.angle_alpha   90.00
_cell.angle_beta   90.00
_cell.angle_gamma   90.00
#
_symmetry.space_group_name_H-M   'P 1'
#
loop_
_entity.id
_entity.type
_entity.pdbx_description
1 polymer ?
#
loop_
_entity_poly.entity_id
_entity_poly.type
_entity_poly.pdbx_seq_one_letter_code
_entity_poly.pdbx_strand_id
1 'polypeptide(L)'
;MEETFSVSHPFVTVQEAAFLCDVSQTTIRKKIKEYKMKTYLDDKGRIHIRTLDVLLYYHKRMIRQISKAEKDLHKAINDRNKILSEYYELAREYDDQLYSDDVYISLHDLTKKYQEICDASIKIKQIIESLNSITDFYNTIT
;
A
#
# COMPACT_ATOMS: atom_id res chain seq x y z
N MET A 1 -11.50 -12.67 23.80
CA MET A 1 -12.38 -13.28 22.78
C MET A 1 -11.97 -12.74 21.43
N GLU A 2 -11.41 -13.58 20.62
CA GLU A 2 -11.08 -13.16 19.24
C GLU A 2 -12.36 -12.99 18.45
N GLU A 3 -12.54 -11.80 17.91
CA GLU A 3 -13.66 -11.54 17.01
C GLU A 3 -13.31 -12.05 15.64
N THR A 4 -14.04 -13.06 15.20
CA THR A 4 -13.87 -13.62 13.85
C THR A 4 -14.99 -13.07 12.96
N PHE A 5 -14.58 -12.43 11.87
CA PHE A 5 -15.51 -12.07 10.81
C PHE A 5 -15.82 -13.32 9.97
N SER A 6 -17.10 -13.59 9.77
CA SER A 6 -17.52 -14.69 8.90
C SER A 6 -18.38 -14.17 7.77
N VAL A 7 -17.91 -14.35 6.53
CA VAL A 7 -18.64 -13.95 5.33
C VAL A 7 -19.90 -14.81 5.10
N SER A 8 -20.02 -15.95 5.81
CA SER A 8 -21.21 -16.80 5.72
C SER A 8 -22.41 -16.25 6.50
N HIS A 9 -22.21 -15.31 7.42
CA HIS A 9 -23.29 -14.68 8.16
C HIS A 9 -23.94 -13.59 7.31
N PRO A 10 -25.29 -13.54 7.25
CA PRO A 10 -25.98 -12.52 6.46
C PRO A 10 -25.87 -11.11 7.02
N PHE A 11 -25.62 -10.98 8.33
CA PHE A 11 -25.46 -9.70 9.02
C PHE A 11 -24.28 -9.77 9.99
N VAL A 12 -23.60 -8.64 10.15
CA VAL A 12 -22.47 -8.48 11.07
C VAL A 12 -22.66 -7.25 11.92
N THR A 13 -22.00 -7.21 13.09
CA THR A 13 -22.02 -6.05 13.97
C THR A 13 -21.15 -4.92 13.44
N VAL A 14 -21.34 -3.70 13.95
CA VAL A 14 -20.46 -2.56 13.64
C VAL A 14 -19.00 -2.89 13.97
N GLN A 15 -18.77 -3.57 15.10
CA GLN A 15 -17.44 -3.95 15.56
C GLN A 15 -16.76 -4.94 14.60
N GLU A 16 -17.49 -5.96 14.15
CA GLU A 16 -16.99 -6.93 13.17
C GLU A 16 -16.67 -6.27 11.82
N ALA A 17 -17.56 -5.36 11.37
CA ALA A 17 -17.35 -4.62 10.13
C ALA A 17 -16.11 -3.70 10.21
N ALA A 18 -15.93 -3.03 11.35
CA ALA A 18 -14.77 -2.17 11.61
C ALA A 18 -13.47 -2.98 11.56
N PHE A 19 -13.47 -4.16 12.16
CA PHE A 19 -12.34 -5.06 12.15
C PHE A 19 -12.00 -5.52 10.72
N LEU A 20 -12.99 -5.96 9.96
CA LEU A 20 -12.79 -6.40 8.57
C LEU A 20 -12.19 -5.29 7.71
N CYS A 21 -12.76 -4.10 7.80
CA CYS A 21 -12.37 -2.98 6.93
C CYS A 21 -11.14 -2.22 7.44
N ASP A 22 -10.61 -2.58 8.62
CA ASP A 22 -9.49 -1.90 9.26
C ASP A 22 -9.74 -0.41 9.41
N VAL A 23 -10.91 -0.08 9.95
CA VAL A 23 -11.34 1.31 10.22
C VAL A 23 -12.00 1.37 11.60
N SER A 24 -12.24 2.59 12.09
CA SER A 24 -12.94 2.77 13.36
C SER A 24 -14.43 2.46 13.22
N GLN A 25 -15.07 2.15 14.34
CA GLN A 25 -16.53 1.97 14.39
C GLN A 25 -17.27 3.25 13.98
N THR A 26 -16.73 4.41 14.33
CA THR A 26 -17.25 5.71 13.91
C THR A 26 -17.27 5.84 12.39
N THR A 27 -16.19 5.41 11.73
CA THR A 27 -16.11 5.39 10.27
C THR A 27 -17.16 4.48 9.66
N ILE A 28 -17.37 3.28 10.23
CA ILE A 28 -18.40 2.34 9.76
C ILE A 28 -19.78 2.98 9.86
N ARG A 29 -20.10 3.64 10.97
CA ARG A 29 -21.39 4.34 11.16
C ARG A 29 -21.62 5.41 10.10
N LYS A 30 -20.58 6.15 9.72
CA LYS A 30 -20.64 7.14 8.62
C LYS A 30 -20.89 6.44 7.27
N LYS A 31 -20.22 5.33 7.02
CA LYS A 31 -20.34 4.58 5.76
C LYS A 31 -21.69 3.92 5.59
N ILE A 32 -22.36 3.50 6.68
CA ILE A 32 -23.72 3.00 6.64
C ILE A 32 -24.65 4.02 5.96
N LYS A 33 -24.54 5.29 6.35
CA LYS A 33 -25.35 6.36 5.77
C LYS A 33 -24.95 6.70 4.35
N GLU A 34 -23.64 6.81 4.09
CA GLU A 34 -23.10 7.19 2.79
C GLU A 34 -23.41 6.18 1.70
N TYR A 35 -23.29 4.88 2.00
CA TYR A 35 -23.51 3.79 1.06
C TYR A 35 -24.92 3.18 1.16
N LYS A 36 -25.78 3.73 2.00
CA LYS A 36 -27.15 3.25 2.22
C LYS A 36 -27.19 1.76 2.53
N MET A 37 -26.32 1.34 3.44
CA MET A 37 -26.23 -0.08 3.85
C MET A 37 -27.51 -0.51 4.57
N LYS A 38 -27.96 -1.74 4.31
CA LYS A 38 -29.11 -2.30 5.03
C LYS A 38 -28.70 -2.70 6.43
N THR A 39 -29.48 -2.26 7.41
CA THR A 39 -29.23 -2.51 8.84
C THR A 39 -30.52 -2.93 9.54
N TYR A 40 -30.35 -3.59 10.67
CA TYR A 40 -31.43 -3.78 11.63
C TYR A 40 -30.89 -3.61 13.05
N LEU A 41 -31.79 -3.36 14.00
CA LEU A 41 -31.46 -3.29 15.43
C LEU A 41 -31.86 -4.59 16.10
N ASP A 42 -30.98 -5.15 16.92
CA ASP A 42 -31.32 -6.30 17.75
C ASP A 42 -32.10 -5.89 19.02
N ASP A 43 -32.47 -6.85 19.86
CA ASP A 43 -33.23 -6.63 21.10
C ASP A 43 -32.49 -5.71 22.07
N LYS A 44 -31.17 -5.60 21.98
CA LYS A 44 -30.32 -4.74 22.81
C LYS A 44 -30.03 -3.39 22.18
N GLY A 45 -30.65 -3.09 21.02
CA GLY A 45 -30.43 -1.83 20.32
C GLY A 45 -29.12 -1.76 19.56
N ARG A 46 -28.42 -2.87 19.34
CA ARG A 46 -27.17 -2.91 18.58
C ARG A 46 -27.47 -2.99 17.08
N ILE A 47 -26.68 -2.25 16.31
CA ILE A 47 -26.80 -2.20 14.86
C ILE A 47 -26.14 -3.43 14.25
N HIS A 48 -26.88 -4.12 13.37
CA HIS A 48 -26.38 -5.19 12.52
C HIS A 48 -26.45 -4.73 11.07
N ILE A 49 -25.38 -4.96 10.31
CA ILE A 49 -25.23 -4.48 8.93
C ILE A 49 -25.23 -5.68 8.00
N ARG A 50 -25.89 -5.57 6.84
CA ARG A 50 -25.85 -6.63 5.85
C ARG A 50 -24.42 -6.90 5.40
N THR A 51 -23.97 -8.14 5.53
CA THR A 51 -22.59 -8.55 5.21
C THR A 51 -22.21 -8.18 3.78
N LEU A 52 -23.11 -8.36 2.81
CA LEU A 52 -22.84 -8.00 1.43
C LEU A 52 -22.47 -6.52 1.26
N ASP A 53 -23.16 -5.62 1.96
CA ASP A 53 -22.86 -4.18 1.90
C ASP A 53 -21.48 -3.87 2.48
N VAL A 54 -21.11 -4.52 3.58
CA VAL A 54 -19.78 -4.38 4.20
C VAL A 54 -18.70 -4.87 3.26
N LEU A 55 -18.91 -6.02 2.59
CA LEU A 55 -17.96 -6.58 1.63
C LEU A 55 -17.78 -5.67 0.41
N LEU A 56 -18.87 -5.07 -0.10
CA LEU A 56 -18.79 -4.12 -1.21
C LEU A 56 -17.95 -2.89 -0.83
N TYR A 57 -18.14 -2.37 0.38
CA TYR A 57 -17.33 -1.26 0.89
C TYR A 57 -15.87 -1.68 1.06
N TYR A 58 -15.63 -2.86 1.64
CA TYR A 58 -14.29 -3.42 1.81
C TYR A 58 -13.56 -3.54 0.48
N HIS A 59 -14.22 -4.10 -0.54
CA HIS A 59 -13.61 -4.26 -1.87
C HIS A 59 -13.28 -2.92 -2.51
N LYS A 60 -14.16 -1.92 -2.41
CA LYS A 60 -13.87 -0.56 -2.90
C LYS A 60 -12.64 0.03 -2.22
N ARG A 61 -12.54 -0.14 -0.90
CA ARG A 61 -11.40 0.34 -0.14
C ARG A 61 -10.10 -0.36 -0.56
N MET A 62 -10.14 -1.69 -0.75
CA MET A 62 -8.97 -2.46 -1.19
C MET A 62 -8.53 -2.06 -2.60
N ILE A 63 -9.44 -1.89 -3.52
CA ILE A 63 -9.14 -1.44 -4.88
C ILE A 63 -8.45 -0.06 -4.84
N ARG A 64 -8.91 0.86 -4.03
CA ARG A 64 -8.28 2.17 -3.86
C ARG A 64 -6.87 2.07 -3.30
N GLN A 65 -6.66 1.23 -2.28
CA GLN A 65 -5.35 1.02 -1.68
C GLN A 65 -4.36 0.39 -2.66
N ILE A 66 -4.81 -0.61 -3.40
CA ILE A 66 -4.00 -1.28 -4.43
C ILE A 66 -3.63 -0.29 -5.54
N SER A 67 -4.60 0.48 -6.04
CA SER A 67 -4.36 1.48 -7.08
C SER A 67 -3.36 2.55 -6.64
N LYS A 68 -3.47 3.01 -5.40
CA LYS A 68 -2.51 3.98 -4.84
C LYS A 68 -1.12 3.38 -4.74
N ALA A 69 -1.01 2.17 -4.22
CA ALA A 69 0.27 1.48 -4.08
C ALA A 69 0.92 1.19 -5.43
N GLU A 70 0.13 0.85 -6.45
CA GLU A 70 0.62 0.68 -7.83
C GLU A 70 1.18 1.98 -8.40
N LYS A 71 0.50 3.10 -8.19
CA LYS A 71 1.00 4.42 -8.60
C LYS A 71 2.30 4.77 -7.89
N ASP A 72 2.37 4.53 -6.58
CA ASP A 72 3.57 4.78 -5.78
C ASP A 72 4.73 3.89 -6.26
N LEU A 73 4.44 2.63 -6.63
CA LEU A 73 5.42 1.70 -7.17
C LEU A 73 5.97 2.18 -8.52
N HIS A 74 5.11 2.60 -9.43
CA HIS A 74 5.52 3.15 -10.73
C HIS A 74 6.40 4.36 -10.57
N LYS A 75 6.03 5.29 -9.69
CA LYS A 75 6.83 6.48 -9.40
C LYS A 75 8.19 6.09 -8.83
N ALA A 76 8.24 5.16 -7.87
CA ALA A 76 9.48 4.72 -7.25
C ALA A 76 10.43 4.04 -8.26
N ILE A 77 9.88 3.23 -9.17
CA ILE A 77 10.65 2.59 -10.25
C ILE A 77 11.21 3.64 -11.21
N ASN A 78 10.41 4.62 -11.60
CA ASN A 78 10.85 5.69 -12.49
C ASN A 78 11.93 6.54 -11.83
N ASP A 79 11.80 6.86 -10.56
CA ASP A 79 12.81 7.60 -9.78
C ASP A 79 14.12 6.81 -9.70
N ARG A 80 14.05 5.49 -9.43
CA ARG A 80 15.25 4.63 -9.42
C ARG A 80 15.90 4.58 -10.79
N ASN A 81 15.13 4.42 -11.85
CA ASN A 81 15.66 4.36 -13.22
C ASN A 81 16.38 5.64 -13.62
N LYS A 82 15.88 6.79 -13.18
CA LYS A 82 16.53 8.08 -13.39
C LYS A 82 17.89 8.13 -12.69
N ILE A 83 17.95 7.70 -11.43
CA ILE A 83 19.19 7.65 -10.65
C ILE A 83 20.18 6.68 -11.28
N LEU A 84 19.71 5.53 -11.77
CA LEU A 84 20.54 4.56 -12.49
C LEU A 84 21.17 5.17 -13.74
N SER A 85 20.39 5.92 -14.54
CA SER A 85 20.91 6.60 -15.73
C SER A 85 21.96 7.62 -15.36
N GLU A 86 21.74 8.39 -14.30
CA GLU A 86 22.71 9.36 -13.80
C GLU A 86 24.00 8.69 -13.31
N TYR A 87 23.88 7.53 -12.64
CA TYR A 87 25.02 6.74 -12.21
C TYR A 87 25.86 6.24 -13.40
N TYR A 88 25.22 5.69 -14.42
CA TYR A 88 25.92 5.19 -15.61
C TYR A 88 26.65 6.32 -16.34
N GLU A 89 26.05 7.50 -16.43
CA GLU A 89 26.73 8.68 -17.00
C GLU A 89 27.95 9.09 -16.19
N LEU A 90 27.84 9.15 -14.86
CA LEU A 90 28.95 9.44 -13.98
C LEU A 90 30.07 8.40 -14.07
N ALA A 91 29.69 7.12 -14.12
CA ALA A 91 30.67 6.02 -14.25
C ALA A 91 31.43 6.11 -15.57
N ARG A 92 30.76 6.44 -16.67
CA ARG A 92 31.39 6.64 -17.97
C ARG A 92 32.32 7.84 -17.94
N GLU A 93 31.90 8.96 -17.39
CA GLU A 93 32.74 10.16 -17.26
C GLU A 93 33.94 9.90 -16.34
N TYR A 94 33.77 9.12 -15.27
CA TYR A 94 34.86 8.70 -14.41
C TYR A 94 35.90 7.87 -15.17
N ASP A 95 35.46 6.90 -15.98
CA ASP A 95 36.36 6.11 -16.83
C ASP A 95 37.10 6.99 -17.84
N ASP A 96 36.40 7.93 -18.48
CA ASP A 96 37.00 8.84 -19.47
C ASP A 96 38.05 9.74 -18.81
N GLN A 97 37.85 10.22 -17.60
CA GLN A 97 38.81 11.08 -16.89
C GLN A 97 40.11 10.36 -16.50
N LEU A 98 40.10 9.01 -16.41
CA LEU A 98 41.32 8.24 -16.13
C LEU A 98 42.35 8.40 -17.22
N TYR A 99 41.93 8.81 -18.41
CA TYR A 99 42.80 9.07 -19.56
C TYR A 99 43.03 10.57 -19.79
N SER A 100 42.57 11.42 -18.86
CA SER A 100 42.70 12.86 -18.92
C SER A 100 43.48 13.39 -17.70
N ASP A 101 44.11 14.54 -17.85
CA ASP A 101 44.81 15.23 -16.74
C ASP A 101 43.83 15.92 -15.77
N ASP A 102 42.57 16.08 -16.19
CA ASP A 102 41.52 16.72 -15.37
C ASP A 102 40.71 15.68 -14.62
N VAL A 103 40.81 15.68 -13.28
CA VAL A 103 40.02 14.82 -12.39
C VAL A 103 38.95 15.65 -11.73
N TYR A 104 37.69 15.47 -12.14
CA TYR A 104 36.53 16.22 -11.64
C TYR A 104 35.45 15.35 -11.00
N ILE A 105 35.48 14.03 -11.25
CA ILE A 105 34.55 13.06 -10.61
C ILE A 105 35.38 12.14 -9.72
N SER A 106 35.00 12.06 -8.46
CA SER A 106 35.68 11.22 -7.48
C SER A 106 34.96 9.89 -7.30
N LEU A 107 35.69 8.89 -6.80
CA LEU A 107 35.09 7.62 -6.40
C LEU A 107 34.01 7.83 -5.32
N HIS A 108 34.15 8.86 -4.48
CA HIS A 108 33.17 9.25 -3.51
C HIS A 108 31.83 9.66 -4.17
N ASP A 109 31.89 10.42 -5.26
CA ASP A 109 30.69 10.82 -6.03
C ASP A 109 29.94 9.61 -6.56
N LEU A 110 30.66 8.62 -7.11
CA LEU A 110 30.07 7.35 -7.59
C LEU A 110 29.45 6.56 -6.44
N THR A 111 30.15 6.47 -5.31
CA THR A 111 29.66 5.75 -4.11
C THR A 111 28.38 6.38 -3.58
N LYS A 112 28.33 7.70 -3.54
CA LYS A 112 27.16 8.46 -3.09
C LYS A 112 25.97 8.19 -3.99
N LYS A 113 26.17 8.20 -5.32
CA LYS A 113 25.10 7.91 -6.28
C LYS A 113 24.63 6.46 -6.18
N TYR A 114 25.53 5.53 -5.96
CA TYR A 114 25.20 4.12 -5.74
C TYR A 114 24.33 3.95 -4.48
N GLN A 115 24.64 4.69 -3.41
CA GLN A 115 23.84 4.66 -2.19
C GLN A 115 22.41 5.15 -2.45
N GLU A 116 22.24 6.18 -3.27
CA GLU A 116 20.91 6.65 -3.69
C GLU A 116 20.12 5.55 -4.41
N ILE A 117 20.78 4.75 -5.25
CA ILE A 117 20.16 3.60 -5.93
C ILE A 117 19.71 2.56 -4.90
N CYS A 118 20.55 2.24 -3.92
CA CYS A 118 20.22 1.29 -2.85
C CYS A 118 19.00 1.77 -2.05
N ASP A 119 18.94 3.04 -1.68
CA ASP A 119 17.83 3.64 -0.93
C ASP A 119 16.53 3.58 -1.75
N ALA A 120 16.60 3.89 -3.04
CA ALA A 120 15.46 3.79 -3.95
C ALA A 120 14.96 2.35 -4.08
N SER A 121 15.87 1.37 -4.12
CA SER A 121 15.54 -0.06 -4.21
C SER A 121 14.86 -0.56 -2.92
N ILE A 122 15.30 -0.09 -1.76
CA ILE A 122 14.67 -0.40 -0.46
C ILE A 122 13.24 0.13 -0.45
N LYS A 123 13.01 1.34 -0.93
CA LYS A 123 11.67 1.93 -1.01
C LYS A 123 10.73 1.10 -1.88
N ILE A 124 11.20 0.64 -3.04
CA ILE A 124 10.44 -0.24 -3.94
C ILE A 124 10.07 -1.54 -3.22
N LYS A 125 11.02 -2.16 -2.52
CA LYS A 125 10.80 -3.38 -1.76
C LYS A 125 9.71 -3.19 -0.70
N GLN A 126 9.74 -2.07 0.03
CA GLN A 126 8.73 -1.74 1.05
C GLN A 126 7.34 -1.62 0.45
N ILE A 127 7.20 -1.01 -0.73
CA ILE A 127 5.92 -0.88 -1.42
C ILE A 127 5.39 -2.25 -1.83
N ILE A 128 6.26 -3.12 -2.37
CA ILE A 128 5.90 -4.49 -2.77
C ILE A 128 5.45 -5.30 -1.55
N GLU A 129 6.15 -5.18 -0.43
CA GLU A 129 5.78 -5.86 0.83
C GLU A 129 4.40 -5.40 1.32
N SER A 130 4.08 -4.10 1.22
CA SER A 130 2.77 -3.56 1.55
C SER A 130 1.67 -4.14 0.66
N LEU A 131 1.91 -4.24 -0.65
CA LEU A 131 0.97 -4.86 -1.59
C LEU A 131 0.72 -6.33 -1.27
N ASN A 132 1.78 -7.08 -0.96
CA ASN A 132 1.67 -8.49 -0.57
C ASN A 132 0.87 -8.65 0.72
N SER A 133 1.07 -7.78 1.71
CA SER A 133 0.31 -7.80 2.97
C SER A 133 -1.18 -7.57 2.74
N ILE A 134 -1.55 -6.64 1.86
CA ILE A 134 -2.95 -6.39 1.49
C ILE A 134 -3.57 -7.64 0.84
N THR A 135 -2.85 -8.26 -0.10
CA THR A 135 -3.28 -9.46 -0.80
C THR A 135 -3.43 -10.65 0.16
N ASP A 136 -2.46 -10.85 1.06
CA ASP A 136 -2.49 -11.93 2.04
C ASP A 136 -3.67 -11.76 3.00
N PHE A 137 -3.93 -10.55 3.47
CA PHE A 137 -5.08 -10.27 4.32
C PHE A 137 -6.40 -10.59 3.61
N TYR A 138 -6.54 -10.16 2.36
CA TYR A 138 -7.72 -10.48 1.54
C TYR A 138 -7.92 -11.99 1.40
N ASN A 139 -6.86 -12.74 1.14
CA ASN A 139 -6.92 -14.19 0.98
C ASN A 139 -7.30 -14.91 2.27
N THR A 140 -6.99 -14.35 3.46
CA THR A 140 -7.34 -14.97 4.74
C THR A 140 -8.82 -14.84 5.07
N ILE A 141 -9.54 -13.86 4.52
CA ILE A 141 -10.95 -13.60 4.82
C ILE A 141 -11.90 -14.13 3.74
N THR A 142 -11.40 -14.45 2.57
CA THR A 142 -12.18 -15.04 1.47
C THR A 142 -11.94 -16.53 1.38
#